data_b3fe5d0edecd596ed22be10316984526
#
_entry.id   b3fe5d0edecd596ed22be10316984526
#
_cell.length_a   1.000
_cell.length_b   1.000
_cell.length_c   1.000
_cell.angle_alpha   90.00
_cell.angle_beta   90.00
_cell.angle_gamma   90.00
#
_symmetry.space_group_name_H-M   'P 1'
#
loop_
_entity.id
_entity.type
_entity.pdbx_description
1 polymer ?
#
loop_
_entity_poly.entity_id
_entity_poly.type
_entity_poly.pdbx_seq_one_letter_code
_entity_poly.pdbx_strand_id
1 'polypeptide(L)'
;MPDFAINRRQLLAGTAAAAFAGPALAQPNPDAQLLGLFDAMFAEGIAASPERATALGLDTGANAGLKSQLSDYSRAGRAADLARASSQLDRLRAIPADALSPARRLDRDVVEYDLSRRVMNETRFGFGSAGGNFAPYVLTHSEGAFREVPGFLENQHRVTNSDDAEAWLARLSALAGALDQNTQRLREEAAIGVVPPAFLLDLALPQMQRLRVTPAGDTVLVAALTRKTVAANVAGNWGGRALEIVEKQVFP
;
A
#
# COMPACT_ATOMS: atom_id res chain seq x y z
N MET A 1 -5.72 74.76 -48.02
CA MET A 1 -5.89 74.01 -46.72
C MET A 1 -6.97 72.99 -46.98
N PRO A 2 -6.70 71.67 -47.04
CA PRO A 2 -7.73 70.65 -47.15
C PRO A 2 -8.24 70.24 -45.73
N ASP A 3 -9.56 70.38 -45.57
CA ASP A 3 -10.35 69.94 -44.45
C ASP A 3 -10.32 68.41 -44.30
N PHE A 4 -9.77 67.91 -43.17
CA PHE A 4 -9.85 66.50 -42.82
C PHE A 4 -11.14 66.30 -42.00
N ALA A 5 -12.24 65.94 -42.64
CA ALA A 5 -13.43 65.47 -41.94
C ALA A 5 -13.30 63.98 -41.62
N ILE A 6 -13.03 63.64 -40.35
CA ILE A 6 -13.03 62.28 -39.85
C ILE A 6 -14.47 61.77 -39.73
N ASN A 7 -14.81 60.78 -40.55
CA ASN A 7 -16.14 60.20 -40.64
C ASN A 7 -16.40 59.29 -39.42
N ARG A 8 -17.47 59.55 -38.63
CA ARG A 8 -17.88 58.80 -37.42
C ARG A 8 -17.99 57.28 -37.60
N ARG A 9 -18.08 56.78 -38.82
CA ARG A 9 -18.13 55.34 -39.13
C ARG A 9 -16.76 54.65 -39.12
N GLN A 10 -15.65 55.37 -39.13
CA GLN A 10 -14.29 54.81 -39.07
C GLN A 10 -13.77 54.68 -37.61
N LEU A 11 -14.42 55.33 -36.67
CA LEU A 11 -14.07 55.25 -35.24
C LEU A 11 -14.70 54.03 -34.52
N LEU A 12 -15.66 53.34 -35.17
CA LEU A 12 -16.35 52.17 -34.56
C LEU A 12 -15.73 50.82 -35.06
N ALA A 13 -14.79 50.82 -35.98
CA ALA A 13 -14.14 49.60 -36.49
C ALA A 13 -12.84 49.24 -35.79
N GLY A 14 -12.33 50.10 -34.88
CA GLY A 14 -11.02 49.93 -34.23
C GLY A 14 -11.04 49.42 -32.78
N THR A 15 -12.20 49.20 -32.18
CA THR A 15 -12.29 48.85 -30.73
C THR A 15 -12.88 47.48 -30.42
N ALA A 16 -13.03 46.59 -31.39
CA ALA A 16 -13.63 45.25 -31.16
C ALA A 16 -12.63 44.06 -31.15
N ALA A 17 -11.31 44.33 -31.18
CA ALA A 17 -10.30 43.24 -31.19
C ALA A 17 -9.44 43.10 -29.95
N ALA A 18 -9.78 43.79 -28.83
CA ALA A 18 -8.94 43.78 -27.61
C ALA A 18 -9.62 43.19 -26.35
N ALA A 19 -10.67 42.39 -26.47
CA ALA A 19 -11.44 41.98 -25.31
C ALA A 19 -11.72 40.47 -25.20
N PHE A 20 -10.84 39.59 -25.68
CA PHE A 20 -10.90 38.14 -25.35
C PHE A 20 -9.52 37.54 -25.17
N ALA A 21 -8.60 38.22 -24.50
CA ALA A 21 -7.56 37.54 -23.75
C ALA A 21 -8.18 37.21 -22.36
N GLY A 22 -8.99 36.17 -22.30
CA GLY A 22 -9.30 35.53 -21.04
C GLY A 22 -7.99 35.20 -20.33
N PRO A 23 -7.94 35.16 -18.97
CA PRO A 23 -6.71 34.75 -18.29
C PRO A 23 -6.34 33.39 -18.88
N ALA A 24 -5.18 33.32 -19.57
CA ALA A 24 -4.58 32.06 -19.93
C ALA A 24 -4.42 31.33 -18.60
N LEU A 25 -5.24 30.31 -18.37
CA LEU A 25 -5.05 29.40 -17.24
C LEU A 25 -3.63 28.89 -17.42
N ALA A 26 -2.72 29.38 -16.56
CA ALA A 26 -1.33 28.94 -16.59
C ALA A 26 -1.36 27.42 -16.53
N GLN A 27 -0.93 26.76 -17.58
CA GLN A 27 -0.83 25.31 -17.58
C GLN A 27 0.07 24.94 -16.40
N PRO A 28 -0.33 23.99 -15.54
CA PRO A 28 0.48 23.61 -14.40
C PRO A 28 1.87 23.22 -14.92
N ASN A 29 2.90 23.77 -14.29
CA ASN A 29 4.29 23.43 -14.58
C ASN A 29 4.43 21.89 -14.59
N PRO A 30 4.91 21.24 -15.66
CA PRO A 30 5.03 19.79 -15.76
C PRO A 30 5.80 19.16 -14.60
N ASP A 31 6.84 19.82 -14.09
CA ASP A 31 7.59 19.37 -12.92
C ASP A 31 6.69 19.34 -11.66
N ALA A 32 5.87 20.36 -11.44
CA ALA A 32 4.93 20.41 -10.34
C ALA A 32 3.81 19.36 -10.50
N GLN A 33 3.35 19.13 -11.73
CA GLN A 33 2.39 18.08 -12.03
C GLN A 33 2.94 16.68 -11.69
N LEU A 34 4.20 16.39 -12.06
CA LEU A 34 4.86 15.13 -11.73
C LEU A 34 5.01 14.94 -10.23
N LEU A 35 5.43 15.97 -9.49
CA LEU A 35 5.55 15.89 -8.03
C LEU A 35 4.20 15.64 -7.36
N GLY A 36 3.15 16.36 -7.79
CA GLY A 36 1.79 16.13 -7.30
C GLY A 36 1.28 14.71 -7.61
N LEU A 37 1.67 14.13 -8.75
CA LEU A 37 1.36 12.75 -9.07
C LEU A 37 2.10 11.78 -8.12
N PHE A 38 3.37 12.02 -7.80
CA PHE A 38 4.11 11.19 -6.84
C PHE A 38 3.51 11.25 -5.43
N ASP A 39 3.08 12.43 -4.98
CA ASP A 39 2.39 12.59 -3.71
C ASP A 39 1.06 11.79 -3.69
N ALA A 40 0.30 11.84 -4.78
CA ALA A 40 -0.92 11.05 -4.91
C ALA A 40 -0.64 9.53 -4.91
N MET A 41 0.37 9.07 -5.66
CA MET A 41 0.80 7.66 -5.66
C MET A 41 1.25 7.19 -4.28
N PHE A 42 1.96 8.04 -3.53
CA PHE A 42 2.36 7.75 -2.16
C PHE A 42 1.13 7.59 -1.25
N ALA A 43 0.18 8.53 -1.32
CA ALA A 43 -1.05 8.48 -0.53
C ALA A 43 -1.89 7.23 -0.85
N GLU A 44 -2.02 6.87 -2.14
CA GLU A 44 -2.69 5.64 -2.58
C GLU A 44 -1.98 4.37 -2.04
N GLY A 45 -0.64 4.37 -2.04
CA GLY A 45 0.17 3.29 -1.49
C GLY A 45 0.00 3.14 0.02
N ILE A 46 -0.11 4.26 0.76
CA ILE A 46 -0.38 4.25 2.20
C ILE A 46 -1.78 3.72 2.48
N ALA A 47 -2.79 4.20 1.76
CA ALA A 47 -4.18 3.74 1.93
C ALA A 47 -4.36 2.23 1.65
N ALA A 48 -3.53 1.66 0.77
CA ALA A 48 -3.59 0.25 0.39
C ALA A 48 -2.69 -0.67 1.24
N SER A 49 -1.89 -0.13 2.17
CA SER A 49 -0.95 -0.90 2.99
C SER A 49 -1.02 -0.46 4.45
N PRO A 50 -1.97 -1.03 5.22
CA PRO A 50 -2.17 -0.68 6.64
C PRO A 50 -0.91 -0.84 7.49
N GLU A 51 -0.14 -1.90 7.27
CA GLU A 51 1.11 -2.15 8.00
C GLU A 51 2.15 -1.07 7.71
N ARG A 52 2.28 -0.65 6.43
CA ARG A 52 3.18 0.42 6.04
C ARG A 52 2.74 1.77 6.62
N ALA A 53 1.43 2.05 6.64
CA ALA A 53 0.88 3.24 7.26
C ALA A 53 1.30 3.32 8.74
N THR A 54 1.16 2.22 9.49
CA THR A 54 1.57 2.12 10.90
C THR A 54 3.09 2.24 11.07
N ALA A 55 3.87 1.55 10.25
CA ALA A 55 5.33 1.58 10.33
C ALA A 55 5.90 3.00 10.13
N LEU A 56 5.26 3.81 9.30
CA LEU A 56 5.61 5.21 9.02
C LEU A 56 4.92 6.21 9.97
N GLY A 57 4.02 5.77 10.86
CA GLY A 57 3.25 6.65 11.74
C GLY A 57 2.19 7.48 11.00
N LEU A 58 1.74 7.02 9.84
CA LEU A 58 0.76 7.68 8.97
C LEU A 58 -0.67 7.14 9.16
N ASP A 59 -0.88 6.23 10.10
CA ASP A 59 -2.18 5.67 10.50
C ASP A 59 -2.95 6.59 11.46
N THR A 60 -3.02 7.87 11.11
CA THR A 60 -3.64 8.95 11.89
C THR A 60 -4.55 9.81 11.01
N GLY A 61 -5.38 10.66 11.61
CA GLY A 61 -6.27 11.55 10.86
C GLY A 61 -7.19 10.77 9.91
N ALA A 62 -7.16 11.07 8.62
CA ALA A 62 -7.95 10.37 7.59
C ALA A 62 -7.60 8.87 7.47
N ASN A 63 -6.40 8.48 7.86
CA ASN A 63 -5.89 7.12 7.80
C ASN A 63 -6.04 6.35 9.13
N ALA A 64 -6.65 6.92 10.17
CA ALA A 64 -6.73 6.32 11.51
C ALA A 64 -7.32 4.90 11.49
N GLY A 65 -8.29 4.63 10.60
CA GLY A 65 -8.89 3.30 10.44
C GLY A 65 -7.93 2.21 9.99
N LEU A 66 -6.79 2.57 9.35
CA LEU A 66 -5.79 1.61 8.92
C LEU A 66 -5.07 0.93 10.10
N LYS A 67 -5.04 1.58 11.28
CA LYS A 67 -4.37 1.05 12.47
C LYS A 67 -4.90 -0.33 12.91
N SER A 68 -6.16 -0.63 12.64
CA SER A 68 -6.83 -1.90 12.99
C SER A 68 -6.92 -2.92 11.85
N GLN A 69 -6.36 -2.60 10.67
CA GLN A 69 -6.49 -3.43 9.47
C GLN A 69 -5.18 -4.14 9.13
N LEU A 70 -5.29 -5.24 8.40
CA LEU A 70 -4.20 -5.90 7.68
C LEU A 70 -4.40 -5.72 6.17
N SER A 71 -3.32 -5.88 5.42
CA SER A 71 -3.36 -5.99 3.96
C SER A 71 -4.22 -7.17 3.52
N ASP A 72 -4.83 -7.07 2.33
CA ASP A 72 -5.62 -8.16 1.74
C ASP A 72 -4.69 -9.17 1.04
N TYR A 73 -4.51 -10.34 1.65
CA TYR A 73 -3.67 -11.43 1.13
C TYR A 73 -4.37 -12.27 0.06
N SER A 74 -5.62 -11.95 -0.29
CA SER A 74 -6.40 -12.69 -1.27
C SER A 74 -5.98 -12.42 -2.72
N ARG A 75 -6.51 -13.21 -3.65
CA ARG A 75 -6.40 -12.94 -5.09
C ARG A 75 -7.04 -11.60 -5.48
N ALA A 76 -8.12 -11.19 -4.79
CA ALA A 76 -8.77 -9.90 -5.03
C ALA A 76 -7.87 -8.74 -4.60
N GLY A 77 -7.18 -8.83 -3.44
CA GLY A 77 -6.19 -7.86 -3.00
C GLY A 77 -5.05 -7.72 -4.01
N ARG A 78 -4.53 -8.85 -4.52
CA ARG A 78 -3.51 -8.83 -5.57
C ARG A 78 -3.99 -8.15 -6.87
N ALA A 79 -5.23 -8.44 -7.29
CA ALA A 79 -5.82 -7.80 -8.47
C ALA A 79 -6.00 -6.28 -8.28
N ALA A 80 -6.39 -5.85 -7.08
CA ALA A 80 -6.48 -4.43 -6.74
C ALA A 80 -5.10 -3.74 -6.77
N ASP A 81 -4.05 -4.41 -6.31
CA ASP A 81 -2.68 -3.90 -6.37
C ASP A 81 -2.18 -3.74 -7.82
N LEU A 82 -2.48 -4.71 -8.68
CA LEU A 82 -2.17 -4.62 -10.11
C LEU A 82 -2.94 -3.47 -10.78
N ALA A 83 -4.24 -3.35 -10.51
CA ALA A 83 -5.06 -2.27 -11.06
C ALA A 83 -4.54 -0.88 -10.63
N ARG A 84 -4.14 -0.73 -9.35
CA ARG A 84 -3.51 0.49 -8.84
C ARG A 84 -2.21 0.79 -9.59
N ALA A 85 -1.30 -0.17 -9.69
CA ALA A 85 -0.02 0.01 -10.38
C ALA A 85 -0.21 0.36 -11.87
N SER A 86 -1.16 -0.27 -12.55
CA SER A 86 -1.51 0.04 -13.95
C SER A 86 -2.02 1.47 -14.09
N SER A 87 -2.97 1.89 -13.25
CA SER A 87 -3.49 3.26 -13.24
C SER A 87 -2.40 4.30 -12.95
N GLN A 88 -1.48 3.99 -12.03
CA GLN A 88 -0.34 4.86 -11.72
C GLN A 88 0.59 5.01 -12.92
N LEU A 89 0.88 3.90 -13.61
CA LEU A 89 1.71 3.89 -14.80
C LEU A 89 1.08 4.71 -15.95
N ASP A 90 -0.22 4.56 -16.17
CA ASP A 90 -0.94 5.31 -17.21
C ASP A 90 -0.93 6.82 -16.94
N ARG A 91 -1.18 7.23 -15.69
CA ARG A 91 -1.11 8.64 -15.28
C ARG A 91 0.31 9.20 -15.41
N LEU A 92 1.33 8.42 -15.09
CA LEU A 92 2.73 8.83 -15.25
C LEU A 92 3.10 9.02 -16.70
N ARG A 93 2.67 8.13 -17.59
CA ARG A 93 2.91 8.20 -19.03
C ARG A 93 2.19 9.36 -19.70
N ALA A 94 1.09 9.83 -19.14
CA ALA A 94 0.38 11.00 -19.62
C ALA A 94 1.18 12.32 -19.44
N ILE A 95 2.24 12.33 -18.61
CA ILE A 95 3.13 13.49 -18.47
C ILE A 95 4.28 13.36 -19.50
N PRO A 96 4.38 14.26 -20.50
CA PRO A 96 5.42 14.19 -21.53
C PRO A 96 6.82 14.38 -20.92
N ALA A 97 7.73 13.44 -21.20
CA ALA A 97 9.08 13.46 -20.65
C ALA A 97 9.92 14.66 -21.10
N ASP A 98 9.71 15.11 -22.33
CA ASP A 98 10.39 16.26 -22.95
C ASP A 98 9.98 17.61 -22.35
N ALA A 99 8.81 17.68 -21.73
CA ALA A 99 8.34 18.86 -21.02
C ALA A 99 8.94 19.01 -19.61
N LEU A 100 9.63 17.99 -19.09
CA LEU A 100 10.21 17.94 -17.73
C LEU A 100 11.64 18.47 -17.72
N SER A 101 12.05 19.06 -16.59
CA SER A 101 13.46 19.33 -16.33
C SER A 101 14.29 18.03 -16.31
N PRO A 102 15.62 18.07 -16.56
CA PRO A 102 16.45 16.86 -16.59
C PRO A 102 16.35 16.03 -15.31
N ALA A 103 16.30 16.66 -14.14
CA ALA A 103 16.16 15.97 -12.85
C ALA A 103 14.81 15.26 -12.74
N ARG A 104 13.72 15.94 -13.10
CA ARG A 104 12.36 15.37 -13.02
C ARG A 104 12.14 14.28 -14.06
N ARG A 105 12.80 14.40 -15.21
CA ARG A 105 12.80 13.32 -16.22
C ARG A 105 13.42 12.05 -15.66
N LEU A 106 14.56 12.16 -14.98
CA LEU A 106 15.17 11.00 -14.33
C LEU A 106 14.25 10.37 -13.27
N ASP A 107 13.65 11.18 -12.41
CA ASP A 107 12.69 10.68 -11.42
C ASP A 107 11.51 9.94 -12.08
N ARG A 108 10.95 10.53 -13.13
CA ARG A 108 9.87 9.92 -13.92
C ARG A 108 10.29 8.57 -14.52
N ASP A 109 11.47 8.52 -15.14
CA ASP A 109 11.97 7.31 -15.82
C ASP A 109 12.22 6.18 -14.82
N VAL A 110 12.73 6.47 -13.63
CA VAL A 110 12.91 5.49 -12.56
C VAL A 110 11.58 4.92 -12.09
N VAL A 111 10.59 5.79 -11.83
CA VAL A 111 9.26 5.35 -11.38
C VAL A 111 8.52 4.61 -12.51
N GLU A 112 8.64 5.05 -13.77
CA GLU A 112 8.07 4.36 -14.92
C GLU A 112 8.66 2.96 -15.09
N TYR A 113 9.98 2.82 -14.95
CA TYR A 113 10.64 1.53 -15.00
C TYR A 113 10.11 0.57 -13.92
N ASP A 114 10.05 1.02 -12.67
CA ASP A 114 9.54 0.22 -11.54
C ASP A 114 8.09 -0.23 -11.77
N LEU A 115 7.20 0.71 -12.07
CA LEU A 115 5.78 0.41 -12.32
C LEU A 115 5.61 -0.51 -13.53
N SER A 116 6.35 -0.27 -14.64
CA SER A 116 6.28 -1.10 -15.83
C SER A 116 6.70 -2.54 -15.55
N ARG A 117 7.79 -2.72 -14.77
CA ARG A 117 8.27 -4.03 -14.34
C ARG A 117 7.25 -4.73 -13.46
N ARG A 118 6.66 -4.01 -12.51
CA ARG A 118 5.62 -4.54 -11.63
C ARG A 118 4.40 -4.99 -12.42
N VAL A 119 3.84 -4.12 -13.27
CA VAL A 119 2.67 -4.44 -14.12
C VAL A 119 2.96 -5.63 -15.03
N MET A 120 4.14 -5.64 -15.69
CA MET A 120 4.55 -6.74 -16.56
C MET A 120 4.64 -8.06 -15.80
N ASN A 121 5.29 -8.08 -14.64
CA ASN A 121 5.46 -9.29 -13.85
C ASN A 121 4.11 -9.82 -13.36
N GLU A 122 3.26 -8.96 -12.79
CA GLU A 122 1.94 -9.34 -12.29
C GLU A 122 1.00 -9.83 -13.40
N THR A 123 1.09 -9.23 -14.58
CA THR A 123 0.28 -9.66 -15.75
C THR A 123 0.78 -10.99 -16.32
N ARG A 124 2.10 -11.18 -16.37
CA ARG A 124 2.71 -12.37 -16.94
C ARG A 124 2.68 -13.56 -16.01
N PHE A 125 2.88 -13.31 -14.72
CA PHE A 125 2.98 -14.33 -13.68
C PHE A 125 1.90 -14.06 -12.62
N GLY A 126 0.68 -14.53 -12.89
CA GLY A 126 -0.48 -14.36 -12.00
C GLY A 126 -0.39 -15.17 -10.69
N PHE A 127 0.82 -15.45 -10.18
CA PHE A 127 1.10 -16.24 -8.98
C PHE A 127 2.25 -15.60 -8.16
N GLY A 128 2.50 -16.14 -6.97
CA GLY A 128 3.55 -15.68 -6.07
C GLY A 128 3.11 -14.65 -5.04
N SER A 129 4.05 -14.06 -4.30
CA SER A 129 3.74 -13.07 -3.27
C SER A 129 3.11 -11.81 -3.88
N ALA A 130 2.24 -11.16 -3.11
CA ALA A 130 1.73 -9.83 -3.45
C ALA A 130 2.64 -8.78 -2.81
N GLY A 131 2.91 -7.70 -3.52
CA GLY A 131 3.66 -6.58 -2.96
C GLY A 131 4.97 -6.25 -3.68
N GLY A 132 5.78 -5.37 -3.07
CA GLY A 132 6.96 -4.79 -3.70
C GLY A 132 8.11 -5.76 -3.97
N ASN A 133 8.20 -6.85 -3.21
CA ASN A 133 9.18 -7.91 -3.41
C ASN A 133 8.51 -9.04 -4.17
N PHE A 134 8.76 -9.10 -5.48
CA PHE A 134 8.23 -10.18 -6.29
C PHE A 134 8.93 -11.50 -5.92
N ALA A 135 8.24 -12.33 -5.13
CA ALA A 135 8.64 -13.70 -4.87
C ALA A 135 7.75 -14.66 -5.68
N PRO A 136 8.30 -15.71 -6.28
CA PRO A 136 7.53 -16.59 -7.15
C PRO A 136 6.53 -17.50 -6.41
N TYR A 137 6.48 -17.43 -5.08
CA TYR A 137 5.60 -18.26 -4.26
C TYR A 137 4.86 -17.42 -3.23
N VAL A 138 3.60 -17.77 -2.95
CA VAL A 138 2.75 -17.12 -1.93
C VAL A 138 3.38 -17.20 -0.54
N LEU A 139 4.06 -18.33 -0.27
CA LEU A 139 4.59 -18.65 1.04
C LEU A 139 6.01 -19.20 0.91
N THR A 140 6.93 -18.63 1.68
CA THR A 140 8.29 -19.10 1.88
C THR A 140 8.67 -18.92 3.35
N HIS A 141 9.92 -19.18 3.72
CA HIS A 141 10.45 -18.88 5.06
C HIS A 141 10.49 -17.37 5.39
N SER A 142 10.34 -16.49 4.41
CA SER A 142 10.37 -15.03 4.56
C SER A 142 9.07 -14.34 4.14
N GLU A 143 8.18 -15.03 3.42
CA GLU A 143 6.95 -14.48 2.85
C GLU A 143 5.72 -15.19 3.43
N GLY A 144 4.61 -14.47 3.51
CA GLY A 144 3.30 -14.96 3.94
C GLY A 144 2.88 -14.44 5.30
N ALA A 145 1.56 -14.39 5.51
CA ALA A 145 0.93 -13.81 6.70
C ALA A 145 1.43 -14.42 8.01
N PHE A 146 1.76 -15.73 8.03
CA PHE A 146 2.26 -16.43 9.22
C PHE A 146 3.58 -15.86 9.73
N ARG A 147 4.37 -15.24 8.87
CA ARG A 147 5.68 -14.66 9.16
C ARG A 147 5.61 -13.14 9.31
N GLU A 148 4.95 -12.50 8.36
CA GLU A 148 4.91 -11.05 8.23
C GLU A 148 4.11 -10.40 9.36
N VAL A 149 2.91 -10.91 9.65
CA VAL A 149 2.02 -10.29 10.63
C VAL A 149 2.55 -10.38 12.06
N PRO A 150 3.02 -11.55 12.57
CA PRO A 150 3.63 -11.60 13.88
C PRO A 150 4.85 -10.69 14.03
N GLY A 151 5.72 -10.66 13.03
CA GLY A 151 6.89 -9.80 13.01
C GLY A 151 6.55 -8.30 12.98
N PHE A 152 5.55 -7.92 12.21
CA PHE A 152 5.03 -6.56 12.17
C PHE A 152 4.41 -6.15 13.51
N LEU A 153 3.54 -6.98 14.08
CA LEU A 153 2.93 -6.72 15.38
C LEU A 153 4.00 -6.53 16.48
N GLU A 154 4.98 -7.39 16.53
CA GLU A 154 6.05 -7.28 17.51
C GLU A 154 6.88 -6.01 17.35
N ASN A 155 7.33 -5.73 16.14
CA ASN A 155 8.40 -4.74 15.92
C ASN A 155 7.88 -3.35 15.54
N GLN A 156 6.71 -3.24 14.91
CA GLN A 156 6.24 -1.99 14.31
C GLN A 156 4.92 -1.47 14.87
N HIS A 157 4.02 -2.34 15.35
CA HIS A 157 2.78 -1.89 15.97
C HIS A 157 3.07 -1.36 17.38
N ARG A 158 3.06 -0.04 17.53
CA ARG A 158 3.25 0.63 18.82
C ARG A 158 1.98 0.55 19.66
N VAL A 159 2.14 0.39 20.99
CA VAL A 159 1.03 0.42 21.93
C VAL A 159 1.36 1.45 23.00
N THR A 160 0.63 2.56 23.00
CA THR A 160 0.81 3.69 23.93
C THR A 160 -0.45 3.99 24.72
N ASN A 161 -1.60 3.48 24.30
CA ASN A 161 -2.91 3.67 24.93
C ASN A 161 -3.84 2.46 24.62
N SER A 162 -5.07 2.52 25.14
CA SER A 162 -6.09 1.46 24.94
C SER A 162 -6.48 1.28 23.47
N ASP A 163 -6.57 2.36 22.70
CA ASP A 163 -6.99 2.28 21.29
C ASP A 163 -5.93 1.55 20.44
N ASP A 164 -4.64 1.75 20.74
CA ASP A 164 -3.56 1.01 20.12
C ASP A 164 -3.63 -0.49 20.45
N ALA A 165 -3.98 -0.83 21.71
CA ALA A 165 -4.16 -2.21 22.15
C ALA A 165 -5.39 -2.86 21.50
N GLU A 166 -6.50 -2.14 21.34
CA GLU A 166 -7.68 -2.60 20.58
C GLU A 166 -7.34 -2.83 19.12
N ALA A 167 -6.60 -1.92 18.50
CA ALA A 167 -6.15 -2.07 17.12
C ALA A 167 -5.23 -3.30 16.93
N TRP A 168 -4.37 -3.60 17.91
CA TRP A 168 -3.60 -4.85 17.93
C TRP A 168 -4.51 -6.07 17.91
N LEU A 169 -5.51 -6.13 18.81
CA LEU A 169 -6.44 -7.26 18.90
C LEU A 169 -7.25 -7.43 17.61
N ALA A 170 -7.66 -6.33 16.98
CA ALA A 170 -8.34 -6.37 15.70
C ALA A 170 -7.46 -7.01 14.61
N ARG A 171 -6.20 -6.61 14.50
CA ARG A 171 -5.23 -7.21 13.58
C ARG A 171 -4.93 -8.67 13.89
N LEU A 172 -4.84 -9.00 15.17
CA LEU A 172 -4.65 -10.39 15.61
C LEU A 172 -5.83 -11.28 15.19
N SER A 173 -7.05 -10.79 15.32
CA SER A 173 -8.24 -11.48 14.83
C SER A 173 -8.24 -11.60 13.30
N ALA A 174 -7.83 -10.54 12.58
CA ALA A 174 -7.75 -10.55 11.11
C ALA A 174 -6.66 -11.50 10.58
N LEU A 175 -5.67 -11.88 11.39
CA LEU A 175 -4.60 -12.82 11.00
C LEU A 175 -5.17 -14.18 10.56
N ALA A 176 -6.21 -14.68 11.22
CA ALA A 176 -6.87 -15.93 10.84
C ALA A 176 -7.33 -15.89 9.37
N GLY A 177 -8.05 -14.83 8.98
CA GLY A 177 -8.48 -14.63 7.59
C GLY A 177 -7.31 -14.46 6.61
N ALA A 178 -6.23 -13.80 7.01
CA ALA A 178 -5.03 -13.67 6.19
C ALA A 178 -4.33 -15.02 5.93
N LEU A 179 -4.30 -15.90 6.93
CA LEU A 179 -3.78 -17.27 6.80
C LEU A 179 -4.66 -18.11 5.87
N ASP A 180 -5.98 -17.99 5.97
CA ASP A 180 -6.92 -18.65 5.06
C ASP A 180 -6.76 -18.18 3.62
N GLN A 181 -6.61 -16.87 3.40
CA GLN A 181 -6.35 -16.28 2.08
C GLN A 181 -5.04 -16.81 1.48
N ASN A 182 -3.96 -16.89 2.26
CA ASN A 182 -2.70 -17.49 1.80
C ASN A 182 -2.88 -18.98 1.47
N THR A 183 -3.59 -19.73 2.31
CA THR A 183 -3.87 -21.16 2.09
C THR A 183 -4.68 -21.38 0.83
N GLN A 184 -5.70 -20.56 0.59
CA GLN A 184 -6.51 -20.63 -0.64
C GLN A 184 -5.65 -20.37 -1.88
N ARG A 185 -4.81 -19.34 -1.87
CA ARG A 185 -3.91 -19.02 -2.98
C ARG A 185 -2.89 -20.12 -3.22
N LEU A 186 -2.31 -20.70 -2.16
CA LEU A 186 -1.40 -21.86 -2.29
C LEU A 186 -2.04 -23.03 -3.00
N ARG A 187 -3.30 -23.34 -2.66
CA ARG A 187 -4.06 -24.43 -3.34
C ARG A 187 -4.31 -24.12 -4.81
N GLU A 188 -4.71 -22.89 -5.11
CA GLU A 188 -4.96 -22.44 -6.49
C GLU A 188 -3.67 -22.47 -7.33
N GLU A 189 -2.55 -22.02 -6.77
CA GLU A 189 -1.26 -21.98 -7.44
C GLU A 189 -0.67 -23.40 -7.62
N ALA A 190 -0.83 -24.27 -6.63
CA ALA A 190 -0.46 -25.67 -6.75
C ALA A 190 -1.25 -26.40 -7.86
N ALA A 191 -2.54 -26.07 -8.05
CA ALA A 191 -3.37 -26.64 -9.10
C ALA A 191 -2.87 -26.30 -10.52
N ILE A 192 -2.13 -25.21 -10.68
CA ILE A 192 -1.46 -24.82 -11.95
C ILE A 192 0.03 -25.20 -12.00
N GLY A 193 0.51 -26.00 -11.04
CA GLY A 193 1.88 -26.50 -10.99
C GLY A 193 2.89 -25.55 -10.33
N VAL A 194 2.45 -24.44 -9.73
CA VAL A 194 3.34 -23.51 -9.01
C VAL A 194 3.45 -23.98 -7.55
N VAL A 195 4.51 -24.71 -7.26
CA VAL A 195 4.79 -25.30 -5.94
C VAL A 195 6.18 -24.86 -5.49
N PRO A 196 6.35 -24.38 -4.25
CA PRO A 196 7.67 -24.08 -3.70
C PRO A 196 8.56 -25.33 -3.72
N PRO A 197 9.84 -25.20 -4.08
CA PRO A 197 10.77 -26.33 -4.04
C PRO A 197 11.00 -26.80 -2.58
N ALA A 198 11.36 -28.08 -2.42
CA ALA A 198 11.48 -28.73 -1.11
C ALA A 198 12.34 -27.95 -0.12
N PHE A 199 13.48 -27.40 -0.56
CA PHE A 199 14.37 -26.64 0.33
C PHE A 199 13.71 -25.39 0.94
N LEU A 200 12.77 -24.72 0.26
CA LEU A 200 12.01 -23.62 0.83
C LEU A 200 10.94 -24.10 1.83
N LEU A 201 10.33 -25.24 1.55
CA LEU A 201 9.38 -25.88 2.46
C LEU A 201 10.09 -26.36 3.73
N ASP A 202 11.28 -26.94 3.61
CA ASP A 202 12.11 -27.38 4.75
C ASP A 202 12.49 -26.22 5.67
N LEU A 203 12.55 -24.99 5.16
CA LEU A 203 12.78 -23.78 5.96
C LEU A 203 11.48 -23.20 6.55
N ALA A 204 10.38 -23.23 5.80
CA ALA A 204 9.10 -22.62 6.21
C ALA A 204 8.32 -23.47 7.21
N LEU A 205 8.20 -24.78 6.98
CA LEU A 205 7.40 -25.68 7.81
C LEU A 205 7.82 -25.71 9.28
N PRO A 206 9.12 -25.78 9.64
CA PRO A 206 9.54 -25.70 11.04
C PRO A 206 9.15 -24.38 11.73
N GLN A 207 9.10 -23.26 10.98
CA GLN A 207 8.68 -21.96 11.54
C GLN A 207 7.18 -21.98 11.86
N MET A 208 6.36 -22.50 10.94
CA MET A 208 4.91 -22.64 11.15
C MET A 208 4.60 -23.62 12.29
N GLN A 209 5.29 -24.77 12.33
CA GLN A 209 5.16 -25.76 13.41
C GLN A 209 5.54 -25.15 14.76
N ARG A 210 6.64 -24.40 14.82
CA ARG A 210 7.04 -23.72 16.07
C ARG A 210 5.98 -22.75 16.56
N LEU A 211 5.39 -21.94 15.66
CA LEU A 211 4.30 -21.05 16.04
C LEU A 211 3.12 -21.83 16.65
N ARG A 212 2.74 -22.96 16.03
CA ARG A 212 1.60 -23.77 16.46
C ARG A 212 1.84 -24.59 17.73
N VAL A 213 3.05 -25.14 17.95
CA VAL A 213 3.34 -25.96 19.13
C VAL A 213 3.72 -25.14 20.36
N THR A 214 4.10 -23.87 20.19
CA THR A 214 4.34 -22.94 21.30
C THR A 214 3.02 -22.71 22.04
N PRO A 215 2.97 -22.85 23.38
CA PRO A 215 1.76 -22.49 24.12
C PRO A 215 1.27 -21.11 23.72
N ALA A 216 -0.03 -20.96 23.49
CA ALA A 216 -0.59 -19.74 22.90
C ALA A 216 -0.17 -18.46 23.67
N GLY A 217 -0.14 -18.53 25.01
CA GLY A 217 0.29 -17.41 25.86
C GLY A 217 1.76 -17.02 25.71
N ASP A 218 2.62 -17.95 25.29
CA ASP A 218 4.07 -17.74 25.12
C ASP A 218 4.42 -17.30 23.70
N THR A 219 3.45 -17.33 22.80
CA THR A 219 3.67 -16.84 21.42
C THR A 219 3.92 -15.35 21.40
N VAL A 220 4.66 -14.88 20.41
CA VAL A 220 4.88 -13.44 20.18
C VAL A 220 3.56 -12.67 20.02
N LEU A 221 2.52 -13.32 19.52
CA LEU A 221 1.18 -12.74 19.32
C LEU A 221 0.52 -12.29 20.63
N VAL A 222 0.77 -12.99 21.73
CA VAL A 222 0.22 -12.68 23.07
C VAL A 222 1.27 -11.97 23.93
N ALA A 223 2.47 -12.53 24.03
CA ALA A 223 3.53 -12.04 24.90
C ALA A 223 3.97 -10.59 24.53
N ALA A 224 4.01 -10.25 23.25
CA ALA A 224 4.41 -8.89 22.84
C ALA A 224 3.37 -7.84 23.24
N LEU A 225 2.06 -8.13 23.07
CA LEU A 225 1.00 -7.21 23.51
C LEU A 225 1.05 -7.01 25.03
N THR A 226 1.14 -8.10 25.78
CA THR A 226 1.24 -8.07 27.25
C THR A 226 2.42 -7.19 27.70
N ARG A 227 3.61 -7.43 27.13
CA ARG A 227 4.81 -6.63 27.43
C ARG A 227 4.63 -5.14 27.11
N LYS A 228 4.07 -4.84 25.95
CA LYS A 228 3.89 -3.44 25.48
C LYS A 228 2.86 -2.69 26.33
N THR A 229 1.74 -3.32 26.67
CA THR A 229 0.70 -2.70 27.51
C THR A 229 1.17 -2.46 28.93
N VAL A 230 1.95 -3.39 29.51
CA VAL A 230 2.59 -3.19 30.82
C VAL A 230 3.60 -2.03 30.77
N ALA A 231 4.47 -2.00 29.77
CA ALA A 231 5.47 -0.95 29.62
C ALA A 231 4.85 0.45 29.42
N ALA A 232 3.68 0.52 28.77
CA ALA A 232 2.95 1.77 28.55
C ALA A 232 1.94 2.10 29.66
N ASN A 233 1.84 1.29 30.71
CA ASN A 233 0.83 1.42 31.78
C ASN A 233 -0.62 1.46 31.26
N VAL A 234 -0.92 0.68 30.23
CA VAL A 234 -2.27 0.57 29.65
C VAL A 234 -3.07 -0.46 30.44
N ALA A 235 -3.98 0.00 31.30
CA ALA A 235 -4.83 -0.87 32.12
C ALA A 235 -5.77 -1.72 31.25
N GLY A 236 -5.94 -3.00 31.62
CA GLY A 236 -6.86 -3.94 30.96
C GLY A 236 -6.32 -5.37 30.90
N ASN A 237 -7.19 -6.33 30.55
CA ASN A 237 -6.83 -7.73 30.37
C ASN A 237 -6.42 -8.01 28.90
N TRP A 238 -5.42 -7.31 28.41
CA TRP A 238 -4.99 -7.37 27.00
C TRP A 238 -4.41 -8.73 26.61
N GLY A 239 -3.55 -9.28 27.49
CA GLY A 239 -2.96 -10.61 27.29
C GLY A 239 -4.01 -11.71 27.25
N GLY A 240 -4.99 -11.69 28.18
CA GLY A 240 -6.09 -12.67 28.20
C GLY A 240 -6.97 -12.61 26.94
N ARG A 241 -7.27 -11.40 26.45
CA ARG A 241 -8.04 -11.22 25.21
C ARG A 241 -7.26 -11.68 23.98
N ALA A 242 -5.96 -11.41 23.93
CA ALA A 242 -5.10 -11.89 22.85
C ALA A 242 -5.00 -13.41 22.86
N LEU A 243 -4.85 -14.03 24.04
CA LEU A 243 -4.82 -15.47 24.22
C LEU A 243 -6.10 -16.12 23.65
N GLU A 244 -7.26 -15.59 24.02
CA GLU A 244 -8.54 -16.08 23.51
C GLU A 244 -8.64 -16.04 21.97
N ILE A 245 -8.17 -14.96 21.35
CA ILE A 245 -8.14 -14.83 19.87
C ILE A 245 -7.20 -15.88 19.27
N VAL A 246 -6.00 -16.05 19.83
CA VAL A 246 -5.04 -17.02 19.30
C VAL A 246 -5.60 -18.44 19.38
N GLU A 247 -6.15 -18.84 20.53
CA GLU A 247 -6.69 -20.19 20.75
C GLU A 247 -7.94 -20.49 19.92
N LYS A 248 -8.82 -19.50 19.74
CA LYS A 248 -10.12 -19.73 19.09
C LYS A 248 -10.17 -19.40 17.61
N GLN A 249 -9.27 -18.55 17.11
CA GLN A 249 -9.34 -18.04 15.74
C GLN A 249 -8.07 -18.31 14.94
N VAL A 250 -6.88 -18.23 15.54
CA VAL A 250 -5.62 -18.34 14.80
C VAL A 250 -5.12 -19.79 14.73
N PHE A 251 -5.24 -20.56 15.82
CA PHE A 251 -4.71 -21.93 15.90
C PHE A 251 -5.61 -23.04 15.32
N PRO A 252 -6.94 -22.90 15.23
CA PRO A 252 -7.75 -23.90 14.53
C PRO A 252 -7.44 -24.00 13.06
#